data_46f4a20c628905e46fc4c7573ce0ae60
#
_entry.id   46f4a20c628905e46fc4c7573ce0ae60
#
_cell.length_a   1.000
_cell.length_b   1.000
_cell.length_c   1.000
_cell.angle_alpha   90.00
_cell.angle_beta   90.00
_cell.angle_gamma   90.00
#
_symmetry.space_group_name_H-M   'P 1'
#
loop_
_entity.id
_entity.type
_entity.pdbx_description
1 polymer ?
#
loop_
_entity_poly.entity_id
_entity_poly.type
_entity_poly.pdbx_seq_one_letter_code
_entity_poly.pdbx_strand_id
1 'polypeptide(L)'
;MRHLNERIALCTVLCGFFVVMLDTTIVNVSLPYIGKDLGGTTSSLQWVVDSYTLSFAALLLTSGTACDRLGARHVYLAGLATFAIFSFLCALSTSMWALIIFRAFQGIGAAMVVPSSLALIAEMYSDHAQRTKVIGLWGAAGGIAAALGPIVGGMLVSAIDWNAAFWVNIPIITALIMLVISVIPVQKASAAKRFDLWGQVTAIVSLSSITYVVIAWGEHGWDVAYIAWIISGIILTACFFTIESTTPDPMLPLALFREETFSVAAFVGFCLNFSFFGQLFILSLYFQDFLGWSPWLSGLALAPQATSAIIASPLGGRCAAKYGPYPAMLIGLLIGTGGFSSLIAVSPETPYAVIALLTLCVGFGMAFAMPAATSAAVNASPPEHVGVAGGVINTARQVGSVFGVALLGTFIASGSFLVGFHTAVLAAGGVFALAASRILGTMLRSRR
;
A
#
# COMPACT_ATOMS: atom_id res chain seq x y z
N MET A 1 35.48 -8.39 8.86
CA MET A 1 34.85 -7.05 8.86
C MET A 1 33.97 -6.81 7.64
N ARG A 2 34.41 -7.09 6.39
CA ARG A 2 33.61 -6.82 5.17
C ARG A 2 32.23 -7.51 5.19
N HIS A 3 32.17 -8.81 5.49
CA HIS A 3 30.91 -9.55 5.58
C HIS A 3 29.98 -9.10 6.72
N LEU A 4 30.51 -8.56 7.80
CA LEU A 4 29.71 -8.01 8.88
C LEU A 4 29.05 -6.70 8.45
N ASN A 5 29.81 -5.84 7.77
CA ASN A 5 29.29 -4.58 7.25
C ASN A 5 28.18 -4.80 6.19
N GLU A 6 28.35 -5.81 5.31
CA GLU A 6 27.31 -6.18 4.32
C GLU A 6 26.01 -6.65 5.00
N ARG A 7 26.09 -7.45 6.06
CA ARG A 7 24.91 -7.88 6.83
C ARG A 7 24.24 -6.73 7.55
N ILE A 8 25.02 -5.83 8.17
CA ILE A 8 24.49 -4.64 8.84
C ILE A 8 23.81 -3.74 7.82
N ALA A 9 24.42 -3.51 6.64
CA ALA A 9 23.83 -2.71 5.58
C ALA A 9 22.51 -3.30 5.11
N LEU A 10 22.44 -4.62 4.90
CA LEU A 10 21.20 -5.29 4.52
C LEU A 10 20.13 -5.13 5.60
N CYS A 11 20.45 -5.41 6.87
CA CYS A 11 19.49 -5.22 7.98
C CYS A 11 19.00 -3.78 8.03
N THR A 12 19.87 -2.79 7.85
CA THR A 12 19.51 -1.37 7.85
C THR A 12 18.51 -1.04 6.74
N VAL A 13 18.74 -1.55 5.52
CA VAL A 13 17.85 -1.36 4.38
C VAL A 13 16.49 -2.04 4.59
N LEU A 14 16.49 -3.28 5.10
CA LEU A 14 15.27 -4.01 5.41
C LEU A 14 14.46 -3.37 6.53
N CYS A 15 15.12 -2.87 7.59
CA CYS A 15 14.46 -2.20 8.70
C CYS A 15 13.80 -0.88 8.27
N GLY A 16 14.44 -0.08 7.41
CA GLY A 16 13.81 1.15 6.92
C GLY A 16 12.55 0.87 6.10
N PHE A 17 12.59 -0.12 5.22
CA PHE A 17 11.40 -0.58 4.50
C PHE A 17 10.34 -1.13 5.46
N PHE A 18 10.74 -1.92 6.45
CA PHE A 18 9.85 -2.45 7.47
C PHE A 18 9.09 -1.34 8.21
N VAL A 19 9.79 -0.29 8.66
CA VAL A 19 9.17 0.83 9.39
C VAL A 19 8.15 1.57 8.51
N VAL A 20 8.46 1.81 7.25
CA VAL A 20 7.51 2.44 6.30
C VAL A 20 6.26 1.57 6.11
N MET A 21 6.42 0.26 5.96
CA MET A 21 5.28 -0.66 5.81
C MET A 21 4.47 -0.82 7.11
N LEU A 22 5.13 -0.78 8.26
CA LEU A 22 4.49 -0.80 9.57
C LEU A 22 3.61 0.45 9.75
N ASP A 23 4.15 1.64 9.43
CA ASP A 23 3.45 2.93 9.54
C ASP A 23 2.17 2.95 8.68
N THR A 24 2.20 2.33 7.52
CA THR A 24 1.03 2.26 6.62
C THR A 24 -0.18 1.58 7.28
N THR A 25 0.03 0.68 8.23
CA THR A 25 -1.04 -0.09 8.87
C THR A 25 -1.26 0.24 10.34
N ILE A 26 -0.22 0.72 11.06
CA ILE A 26 -0.28 1.07 12.47
C ILE A 26 -1.31 2.18 12.75
N VAL A 27 -1.41 3.15 11.84
CA VAL A 27 -2.31 4.30 11.96
C VAL A 27 -3.78 3.90 11.94
N ASN A 28 -4.15 2.81 11.24
CA ASN A 28 -5.57 2.41 11.14
C ASN A 28 -6.23 2.17 12.51
N VAL A 29 -5.50 1.57 13.45
CA VAL A 29 -6.02 1.34 14.81
C VAL A 29 -6.05 2.61 15.65
N SER A 30 -5.24 3.62 15.29
CA SER A 30 -5.22 4.93 15.95
C SER A 30 -6.36 5.84 15.52
N LEU A 31 -6.98 5.61 14.34
CA LEU A 31 -7.94 6.53 13.71
C LEU A 31 -9.12 6.93 14.62
N PRO A 32 -9.81 6.03 15.32
CA PRO A 32 -10.92 6.44 16.19
C PRO A 32 -10.48 7.37 17.32
N TYR A 33 -9.28 7.16 17.86
CA TYR A 33 -8.72 8.03 18.90
C TYR A 33 -8.28 9.39 18.34
N ILE A 34 -7.68 9.43 17.16
CA ILE A 34 -7.39 10.67 16.42
C ILE A 34 -8.68 11.46 16.19
N GLY A 35 -9.76 10.78 15.77
CA GLY A 35 -11.06 11.42 15.54
C GLY A 35 -11.65 12.02 16.80
N LYS A 36 -11.55 11.33 17.94
CA LYS A 36 -12.04 11.82 19.23
C LYS A 36 -11.21 13.00 19.76
N ASP A 37 -9.90 12.95 19.61
CA ASP A 37 -8.99 13.97 20.14
C ASP A 37 -8.95 15.24 19.29
N LEU A 38 -8.88 15.10 17.96
CA LEU A 38 -8.78 16.23 17.02
C LEU A 38 -10.12 16.67 16.40
N GLY A 39 -11.24 16.07 16.79
CA GLY A 39 -12.58 16.44 16.33
C GLY A 39 -12.85 16.07 14.88
N GLY A 40 -12.50 14.84 14.46
CA GLY A 40 -12.59 14.40 13.07
C GLY A 40 -13.88 13.64 12.71
N THR A 41 -14.32 13.80 11.46
CA THR A 41 -15.35 12.98 10.81
C THR A 41 -14.72 11.75 10.14
N THR A 42 -15.52 10.77 9.70
CA THR A 42 -15.04 9.61 8.94
C THR A 42 -14.23 10.05 7.71
N SER A 43 -14.67 11.09 6.99
CA SER A 43 -13.96 11.63 5.83
C SER A 43 -12.60 12.21 6.19
N SER A 44 -12.48 12.91 7.31
CA SER A 44 -11.18 13.41 7.76
C SER A 44 -10.24 12.28 8.16
N LEU A 45 -10.75 11.19 8.75
CA LEU A 45 -9.98 9.98 9.05
C LEU A 45 -9.52 9.26 7.77
N GLN A 46 -10.36 9.21 6.73
CA GLN A 46 -9.94 8.74 5.40
C GLN A 46 -8.77 9.56 4.87
N TRP A 47 -8.82 10.90 5.00
CA TRP A 47 -7.74 11.78 4.57
C TRP A 47 -6.45 11.58 5.35
N VAL A 48 -6.49 11.22 6.64
CA VAL A 48 -5.28 10.86 7.41
C VAL A 48 -4.55 9.68 6.79
N VAL A 49 -5.29 8.67 6.28
CA VAL A 49 -4.70 7.51 5.60
C VAL A 49 -4.35 7.84 4.14
N ASP A 50 -5.29 8.46 3.42
CA ASP A 50 -5.18 8.64 1.98
C ASP A 50 -4.16 9.71 1.57
N SER A 51 -3.97 10.77 2.35
CA SER A 51 -2.95 11.78 2.06
C SER A 51 -1.54 11.17 2.02
N TYR A 52 -1.23 10.26 2.94
CA TYR A 52 0.01 9.50 2.95
C TYR A 52 0.09 8.54 1.76
N THR A 53 -0.94 7.71 1.58
CA THR A 53 -0.93 6.65 0.56
C THR A 53 -0.94 7.24 -0.86
N LEU A 54 -1.64 8.36 -1.06
CA LEU A 54 -1.69 9.10 -2.33
C LEU A 54 -0.33 9.70 -2.70
N SER A 55 0.32 10.41 -1.76
CA SER A 55 1.66 10.94 -1.97
C SER A 55 2.66 9.81 -2.21
N PHE A 56 2.54 8.71 -1.48
CA PHE A 56 3.35 7.52 -1.68
C PHE A 56 3.14 6.92 -3.07
N ALA A 57 1.89 6.69 -3.49
CA ALA A 57 1.56 6.14 -4.80
C ALA A 57 2.09 7.00 -5.95
N ALA A 58 1.80 8.30 -5.88
CA ALA A 58 2.09 9.25 -6.93
C ALA A 58 3.61 9.43 -7.16
N LEU A 59 4.41 9.43 -6.08
CA LEU A 59 5.84 9.71 -6.15
C LEU A 59 6.73 8.47 -6.27
N LEU A 60 6.16 7.26 -6.21
CA LEU A 60 6.92 6.02 -6.20
C LEU A 60 7.80 5.85 -7.46
N LEU A 61 7.23 6.11 -8.64
CA LEU A 61 7.94 5.98 -9.92
C LEU A 61 9.01 7.05 -10.08
N THR A 62 8.69 8.30 -9.73
CA THR A 62 9.65 9.41 -9.76
C THR A 62 10.82 9.18 -8.80
N SER A 63 10.57 8.57 -7.65
CA SER A 63 11.63 8.22 -6.70
C SER A 63 12.57 7.14 -7.24
N GLY A 64 12.07 6.22 -8.08
CA GLY A 64 12.92 5.29 -8.84
C GLY A 64 13.88 6.04 -9.78
N THR A 65 13.37 7.00 -10.56
CA THR A 65 14.19 7.87 -11.42
C THR A 65 15.20 8.70 -10.60
N ALA A 66 14.79 9.16 -9.40
CA ALA A 66 15.69 9.88 -8.50
C ALA A 66 16.86 8.99 -8.02
N CYS A 67 16.63 7.69 -7.78
CA CYS A 67 17.69 6.74 -7.44
C CYS A 67 18.74 6.62 -8.55
N ASP A 68 18.31 6.56 -9.81
CA ASP A 68 19.21 6.49 -10.96
C ASP A 68 20.07 7.76 -11.08
N ARG A 69 19.51 8.94 -10.79
CA ARG A 69 20.19 10.24 -10.97
C ARG A 69 21.01 10.70 -9.78
N LEU A 70 20.52 10.51 -8.57
CA LEU A 70 21.12 11.04 -7.34
C LEU A 70 21.88 9.96 -6.56
N GLY A 71 21.71 8.69 -6.97
CA GLY A 71 22.23 7.53 -6.26
C GLY A 71 21.29 7.05 -5.15
N ALA A 72 21.07 5.75 -5.07
CA ALA A 72 20.10 5.12 -4.19
C ALA A 72 20.33 5.48 -2.70
N ARG A 73 21.59 5.57 -2.25
CA ARG A 73 21.91 5.96 -0.87
C ARG A 73 21.43 7.35 -0.50
N HIS A 74 21.58 8.34 -1.39
CA HIS A 74 21.15 9.71 -1.10
C HIS A 74 19.64 9.82 -1.05
N VAL A 75 18.94 9.16 -1.99
CA VAL A 75 17.47 9.11 -2.00
C VAL A 75 16.94 8.40 -0.77
N TYR A 76 17.57 7.30 -0.36
CA TYR A 76 17.19 6.55 0.84
C TYR A 76 17.34 7.40 2.11
N LEU A 77 18.49 8.10 2.28
CA LEU A 77 18.73 9.00 3.42
C LEU A 77 17.74 10.16 3.44
N ALA A 78 17.51 10.79 2.29
CA ALA A 78 16.55 11.89 2.19
C ALA A 78 15.12 11.39 2.51
N GLY A 79 14.75 10.18 2.04
CA GLY A 79 13.48 9.54 2.35
C GLY A 79 13.31 9.27 3.84
N LEU A 80 14.32 8.65 4.48
CA LEU A 80 14.31 8.42 5.94
C LEU A 80 14.22 9.72 6.73
N ALA A 81 14.99 10.75 6.35
CA ALA A 81 14.96 12.05 7.03
C ALA A 81 13.58 12.73 6.89
N THR A 82 13.03 12.77 5.67
CA THR A 82 11.68 13.31 5.42
C THR A 82 10.64 12.55 6.24
N PHE A 83 10.69 11.23 6.22
CA PHE A 83 9.76 10.39 6.98
C PHE A 83 9.85 10.65 8.49
N ALA A 84 11.06 10.74 9.06
CA ALA A 84 11.26 11.01 10.49
C ALA A 84 10.77 12.40 10.89
N ILE A 85 11.12 13.45 10.11
CA ILE A 85 10.69 14.83 10.38
C ILE A 85 9.16 14.91 10.39
N PHE A 86 8.50 14.38 9.36
CA PHE A 86 7.05 14.46 9.28
C PHE A 86 6.34 13.48 10.22
N SER A 87 6.95 12.36 10.61
CA SER A 87 6.47 11.53 11.71
C SER A 87 6.49 12.31 13.04
N PHE A 88 7.57 13.05 13.31
CA PHE A 88 7.67 13.94 14.47
C PHE A 88 6.57 15.02 14.47
N LEU A 89 6.34 15.68 13.33
CA LEU A 89 5.30 16.68 13.18
C LEU A 89 3.88 16.07 13.31
N CYS A 90 3.66 14.87 12.79
CA CYS A 90 2.42 14.12 13.01
C CYS A 90 2.18 13.86 14.50
N ALA A 91 3.21 13.43 15.22
CA ALA A 91 3.12 13.16 16.65
C ALA A 91 2.82 14.43 17.48
N LEU A 92 3.17 15.61 17.01
CA LEU A 92 2.90 16.89 17.65
C LEU A 92 1.63 17.58 17.13
N SER A 93 0.89 16.96 16.22
CA SER A 93 -0.29 17.59 15.61
C SER A 93 -1.39 17.86 16.63
N THR A 94 -1.89 19.10 16.64
CA THR A 94 -2.99 19.56 17.48
C THR A 94 -4.26 19.85 16.67
N SER A 95 -4.24 19.59 15.37
CA SER A 95 -5.40 19.75 14.50
C SER A 95 -5.41 18.69 13.40
N MET A 96 -6.60 18.29 12.99
CA MET A 96 -6.81 17.29 11.92
C MET A 96 -6.14 17.71 10.61
N TRP A 97 -6.26 18.98 10.20
CA TRP A 97 -5.64 19.49 8.98
C TRP A 97 -4.11 19.45 9.01
N ALA A 98 -3.50 19.81 10.15
CA ALA A 98 -2.05 19.69 10.30
C ALA A 98 -1.59 18.25 10.16
N LEU A 99 -2.29 17.30 10.80
CA LEU A 99 -2.00 15.87 10.70
C LEU A 99 -2.11 15.39 9.25
N ILE A 100 -3.17 15.73 8.53
CA ILE A 100 -3.37 15.35 7.11
C ILE A 100 -2.22 15.88 6.24
N ILE A 101 -1.84 17.16 6.41
CA ILE A 101 -0.74 17.75 5.65
C ILE A 101 0.59 17.04 5.97
N PHE A 102 0.89 16.82 7.25
CA PHE A 102 2.13 16.15 7.63
C PHE A 102 2.16 14.68 7.17
N ARG A 103 1.02 14.00 7.16
CA ARG A 103 0.88 12.66 6.56
C ARG A 103 1.20 12.66 5.06
N ALA A 104 0.74 13.67 4.30
CA ALA A 104 1.10 13.79 2.88
C ALA A 104 2.62 13.89 2.68
N PHE A 105 3.31 14.71 3.47
CA PHE A 105 4.77 14.82 3.39
C PHE A 105 5.50 13.57 3.90
N GLN A 106 4.95 12.88 4.91
CA GLN A 106 5.49 11.59 5.37
C GLN A 106 5.40 10.54 4.26
N GLY A 107 4.32 10.54 3.46
CA GLY A 107 4.14 9.70 2.27
C GLY A 107 5.21 9.95 1.19
N ILE A 108 5.69 11.20 1.03
CA ILE A 108 6.84 11.50 0.16
C ILE A 108 8.09 10.76 0.64
N GLY A 109 8.35 10.78 1.95
CA GLY A 109 9.46 10.03 2.54
C GLY A 109 9.36 8.53 2.25
N ALA A 110 8.17 7.95 2.41
CA ALA A 110 7.89 6.55 2.09
C ALA A 110 8.16 6.23 0.61
N ALA A 111 7.70 7.10 -0.30
CA ALA A 111 7.93 6.96 -1.74
C ALA A 111 9.41 6.94 -2.11
N MET A 112 10.25 7.63 -1.36
CA MET A 112 11.70 7.63 -1.55
C MET A 112 12.38 6.39 -0.96
N VAL A 113 11.95 5.93 0.22
CA VAL A 113 12.56 4.78 0.92
C VAL A 113 12.34 3.48 0.16
N VAL A 114 11.14 3.22 -0.37
CA VAL A 114 10.78 1.91 -0.93
C VAL A 114 11.61 1.57 -2.18
N PRO A 115 11.63 2.37 -3.28
CA PRO A 115 12.43 2.02 -4.45
C PRO A 115 13.94 2.11 -4.19
N SER A 116 14.39 3.05 -3.36
CA SER A 116 15.81 3.18 -3.03
C SER A 116 16.32 1.99 -2.21
N SER A 117 15.49 1.39 -1.37
CA SER A 117 15.84 0.16 -0.65
C SER A 117 16.10 -1.02 -1.60
N LEU A 118 15.25 -1.16 -2.63
CA LEU A 118 15.46 -2.19 -3.67
C LEU A 118 16.69 -1.92 -4.53
N ALA A 119 16.93 -0.65 -4.88
CA ALA A 119 18.13 -0.24 -5.64
C ALA A 119 19.41 -0.55 -4.84
N LEU A 120 19.44 -0.22 -3.54
CA LEU A 120 20.57 -0.56 -2.66
C LEU A 120 20.81 -2.07 -2.57
N ILE A 121 19.75 -2.88 -2.48
CA ILE A 121 19.87 -4.35 -2.51
C ILE A 121 20.47 -4.81 -3.85
N ALA A 122 20.00 -4.26 -4.97
CA ALA A 122 20.50 -4.62 -6.30
C ALA A 122 22.00 -4.28 -6.47
N GLU A 123 22.47 -3.19 -5.86
CA GLU A 123 23.86 -2.76 -5.87
C GLU A 123 24.76 -3.60 -4.94
N MET A 124 24.22 -4.00 -3.76
CA MET A 124 24.96 -4.83 -2.80
C MET A 124 25.16 -6.28 -3.30
N TYR A 125 24.24 -6.81 -4.10
CA TYR A 125 24.24 -8.19 -4.56
C TYR A 125 24.28 -8.28 -6.09
N SER A 126 25.48 -8.47 -6.64
CA SER A 126 25.68 -8.64 -8.09
C SER A 126 25.25 -10.02 -8.59
N ASP A 127 25.34 -11.06 -7.74
CA ASP A 127 24.85 -12.40 -8.08
C ASP A 127 23.33 -12.44 -8.11
N HIS A 128 22.79 -12.90 -9.24
CA HIS A 128 21.34 -12.94 -9.48
C HIS A 128 20.58 -13.82 -8.47
N ALA A 129 21.13 -14.98 -8.12
CA ALA A 129 20.47 -15.91 -7.18
C ALA A 129 20.43 -15.34 -5.76
N GLN A 130 21.54 -14.75 -5.29
CA GLN A 130 21.58 -14.09 -3.98
C GLN A 130 20.66 -12.88 -3.95
N ARG A 131 20.67 -12.03 -4.98
CA ARG A 131 19.78 -10.87 -5.10
C ARG A 131 18.30 -11.26 -5.04
N THR A 132 17.90 -12.30 -5.78
CA THR A 132 16.52 -12.83 -5.76
C THR A 132 16.12 -13.28 -4.36
N LYS A 133 17.01 -13.98 -3.64
CA LYS A 133 16.75 -14.41 -2.26
C LYS A 133 16.57 -13.22 -1.30
N VAL A 134 17.41 -12.19 -1.44
CA VAL A 134 17.34 -10.99 -0.58
C VAL A 134 16.10 -10.15 -0.88
N ILE A 135 15.69 -10.03 -2.16
CA ILE A 135 14.43 -9.38 -2.53
C ILE A 135 13.23 -10.16 -1.95
N GLY A 136 13.31 -11.49 -1.92
CA GLY A 136 12.31 -12.31 -1.23
C GLY A 136 12.23 -12.01 0.27
N LEU A 137 13.38 -11.81 0.94
CA LEU A 137 13.44 -11.41 2.35
C LEU A 137 12.90 -9.99 2.57
N TRP A 138 13.18 -9.07 1.65
CA TRP A 138 12.61 -7.72 1.64
C TRP A 138 11.08 -7.75 1.56
N GLY A 139 10.53 -8.53 0.63
CA GLY A 139 9.07 -8.71 0.52
C GLY A 139 8.44 -9.32 1.79
N ALA A 140 9.12 -10.31 2.40
CA ALA A 140 8.68 -10.89 3.66
C ALA A 140 8.71 -9.87 4.82
N ALA A 141 9.75 -9.02 4.90
CA ALA A 141 9.84 -7.96 5.90
C ALA A 141 8.65 -6.97 5.79
N GLY A 142 8.28 -6.57 4.55
CA GLY A 142 7.10 -5.73 4.32
C GLY A 142 5.79 -6.40 4.71
N GLY A 143 5.63 -7.68 4.40
CA GLY A 143 4.45 -8.45 4.79
C GLY A 143 4.32 -8.59 6.31
N ILE A 144 5.42 -8.90 7.02
CA ILE A 144 5.44 -8.97 8.48
C ILE A 144 5.13 -7.60 9.10
N ALA A 145 5.70 -6.52 8.56
CA ALA A 145 5.44 -5.17 9.02
C ALA A 145 3.96 -4.80 8.92
N ALA A 146 3.36 -5.03 7.75
CA ALA A 146 1.93 -4.78 7.53
C ALA A 146 1.04 -5.61 8.46
N ALA A 147 1.46 -6.82 8.79
CA ALA A 147 0.77 -7.71 9.72
C ALA A 147 0.87 -7.26 11.18
N LEU A 148 2.04 -6.76 11.59
CA LEU A 148 2.30 -6.31 12.96
C LEU A 148 1.73 -4.92 13.25
N GLY A 149 1.50 -4.10 12.22
CA GLY A 149 1.03 -2.72 12.40
C GLY A 149 -0.18 -2.57 13.31
N PRO A 150 -1.30 -3.27 13.06
CA PRO A 150 -2.48 -3.17 13.92
C PRO A 150 -2.22 -3.63 15.36
N ILE A 151 -1.39 -4.66 15.58
CA ILE A 151 -1.06 -5.17 16.90
C ILE A 151 -0.21 -4.14 17.66
N VAL A 152 0.86 -3.65 17.03
CA VAL A 152 1.75 -2.64 17.62
C VAL A 152 0.99 -1.33 17.83
N GLY A 153 0.17 -0.92 16.87
CA GLY A 153 -0.68 0.26 16.99
C GLY A 153 -1.65 0.17 18.15
N GLY A 154 -2.37 -0.95 18.25
CA GLY A 154 -3.29 -1.20 19.36
C GLY A 154 -2.59 -1.17 20.73
N MET A 155 -1.39 -1.74 20.82
CA MET A 155 -0.57 -1.69 22.05
C MET A 155 -0.16 -0.26 22.40
N LEU A 156 0.38 0.50 21.44
CA LEU A 156 0.86 1.85 21.67
C LEU A 156 -0.27 2.81 22.05
N VAL A 157 -1.39 2.76 21.34
CA VAL A 157 -2.56 3.60 21.61
C VAL A 157 -3.15 3.27 22.99
N SER A 158 -3.22 2.01 23.37
CA SER A 158 -3.75 1.61 24.68
C SER A 158 -2.82 1.93 25.83
N ALA A 159 -1.50 1.90 25.64
CA ALA A 159 -0.52 2.11 26.69
C ALA A 159 -0.14 3.58 26.88
N ILE A 160 -0.21 4.40 25.85
CA ILE A 160 0.27 5.79 25.86
C ILE A 160 -0.82 6.70 25.29
N ASP A 161 -0.91 6.79 23.95
CA ASP A 161 -1.88 7.59 23.19
C ASP A 161 -1.67 7.31 21.68
N TRP A 162 -2.56 7.84 20.80
CA TRP A 162 -2.45 7.72 19.35
C TRP A 162 -1.15 8.31 18.77
N ASN A 163 -0.62 9.38 19.38
CA ASN A 163 0.65 10.00 18.99
C ASN A 163 1.84 9.02 19.03
N ALA A 164 1.78 8.01 19.90
CA ALA A 164 2.83 7.01 20.06
C ALA A 164 3.06 6.20 18.77
N ALA A 165 2.03 6.05 17.93
CA ALA A 165 2.15 5.41 16.61
C ALA A 165 3.13 6.15 15.68
N PHE A 166 3.29 7.45 15.86
CA PHE A 166 4.24 8.28 15.13
C PHE A 166 5.58 8.42 15.87
N TRP A 167 5.55 8.55 17.21
CA TRP A 167 6.76 8.66 18.02
C TRP A 167 7.70 7.47 17.86
N VAL A 168 7.16 6.26 17.71
CA VAL A 168 7.95 5.02 17.59
C VAL A 168 8.89 5.03 16.39
N ASN A 169 8.53 5.72 15.31
CA ASN A 169 9.32 5.81 14.08
C ASN A 169 10.63 6.59 14.29
N ILE A 170 10.63 7.60 15.16
CA ILE A 170 11.72 8.58 15.27
C ILE A 170 13.02 7.97 15.77
N PRO A 171 13.06 7.26 16.92
CA PRO A 171 14.31 6.67 17.40
C PRO A 171 14.83 5.60 16.44
N ILE A 172 13.92 4.80 15.85
CA ILE A 172 14.30 3.75 14.91
C ILE A 172 14.95 4.35 13.66
N ILE A 173 14.29 5.33 13.03
CA ILE A 173 14.79 5.94 11.79
C ILE A 173 16.06 6.75 12.05
N THR A 174 16.17 7.43 13.19
CA THR A 174 17.40 8.15 13.55
C THR A 174 18.58 7.18 13.64
N ALA A 175 18.41 6.03 14.29
CA ALA A 175 19.42 4.99 14.35
C ALA A 175 19.76 4.45 12.95
N LEU A 176 18.74 4.24 12.09
CA LEU A 176 18.95 3.79 10.72
C LEU A 176 19.72 4.81 9.88
N ILE A 177 19.44 6.10 9.99
CA ILE A 177 20.20 7.16 9.30
C ILE A 177 21.68 7.10 9.69
N MET A 178 21.99 6.99 10.99
CA MET A 178 23.37 6.85 11.47
C MET A 178 24.05 5.61 10.90
N LEU A 179 23.34 4.47 10.85
CA LEU A 179 23.86 3.23 10.27
C LEU A 179 24.07 3.36 8.76
N VAL A 180 23.13 3.95 8.01
CA VAL A 180 23.31 4.18 6.55
C VAL A 180 24.54 5.02 6.27
N ILE A 181 24.75 6.09 7.04
CA ILE A 181 25.91 6.99 6.86
C ILE A 181 27.22 6.22 7.11
N SER A 182 27.26 5.34 8.10
CA SER A 182 28.47 4.63 8.53
C SER A 182 28.80 3.38 7.71
N VAL A 183 27.77 2.66 7.18
CA VAL A 183 27.97 1.31 6.61
C VAL A 183 27.75 1.25 5.11
N ILE A 184 26.88 2.09 4.54
CA ILE A 184 26.58 2.07 3.10
C ILE A 184 27.47 3.09 2.38
N PRO A 185 28.34 2.66 1.46
CA PRO A 185 29.23 3.56 0.73
C PRO A 185 28.46 4.49 -0.22
N VAL A 186 29.04 5.65 -0.50
CA VAL A 186 28.51 6.58 -1.51
C VAL A 186 28.79 6.00 -2.90
N GLN A 187 27.75 5.88 -3.70
CA GLN A 187 27.84 5.39 -5.07
C GLN A 187 27.83 6.55 -6.06
N LYS A 188 28.42 6.32 -7.22
CA LYS A 188 28.37 7.29 -8.31
C LYS A 188 26.98 7.28 -8.94
N ALA A 189 26.38 8.45 -9.03
CA ALA A 189 25.14 8.67 -9.77
C ALA A 189 25.36 8.39 -11.27
N SER A 190 24.40 7.79 -11.93
CA SER A 190 24.39 7.65 -13.39
C SER A 190 23.60 8.79 -13.99
N ALA A 191 24.22 9.57 -14.87
CA ALA A 191 23.52 10.71 -15.49
C ALA A 191 22.73 10.22 -16.70
N ALA A 192 21.45 9.90 -16.55
CA ALA A 192 20.76 9.45 -17.73
C ALA A 192 19.30 9.90 -17.89
N LYS A 193 18.40 9.72 -16.93
CA LYS A 193 16.96 9.94 -17.19
C LYS A 193 16.50 11.34 -16.78
N ARG A 194 15.60 11.95 -17.55
CA ARG A 194 14.95 13.21 -17.19
C ARG A 194 13.79 12.93 -16.23
N PHE A 195 13.52 13.89 -15.31
CA PHE A 195 12.28 13.84 -14.53
C PHE A 195 11.11 14.24 -15.39
N ASP A 196 10.07 13.41 -15.38
CA ASP A 196 8.80 13.75 -16.01
C ASP A 196 7.94 14.56 -15.03
N LEU A 197 8.22 15.87 -14.96
CA LEU A 197 7.50 16.78 -14.05
C LEU A 197 6.03 16.93 -14.43
N TRP A 198 5.70 16.96 -15.72
CA TRP A 198 4.33 17.13 -16.18
C TRP A 198 3.50 15.87 -15.96
N GLY A 199 4.05 14.69 -16.27
CA GLY A 199 3.43 13.42 -15.91
C GLY A 199 3.22 13.31 -14.38
N GLN A 200 4.20 13.74 -13.57
CA GLN A 200 4.09 13.72 -12.12
C GLN A 200 2.98 14.64 -11.60
N VAL A 201 2.91 15.90 -12.07
CA VAL A 201 1.89 16.86 -11.63
C VAL A 201 0.49 16.40 -12.05
N THR A 202 0.33 15.94 -13.28
CA THR A 202 -0.98 15.45 -13.77
C THR A 202 -1.43 14.20 -13.02
N ALA A 203 -0.53 13.27 -12.68
CA ALA A 203 -0.84 12.11 -11.86
C ALA A 203 -1.31 12.48 -10.45
N ILE A 204 -0.57 13.38 -9.76
CA ILE A 204 -0.93 13.83 -8.41
C ILE A 204 -2.30 14.50 -8.41
N VAL A 205 -2.50 15.49 -9.30
CA VAL A 205 -3.74 16.28 -9.31
C VAL A 205 -4.94 15.43 -9.72
N SER A 206 -4.76 14.53 -10.70
CA SER A 206 -5.82 13.61 -11.12
C SER A 206 -6.25 12.68 -9.98
N LEU A 207 -5.32 11.97 -9.37
CA LEU A 207 -5.62 11.07 -8.25
C LEU A 207 -6.24 11.82 -7.08
N SER A 208 -5.72 13.01 -6.73
CA SER A 208 -6.26 13.83 -5.64
C SER A 208 -7.69 14.29 -5.93
N SER A 209 -7.97 14.73 -7.17
CA SER A 209 -9.30 15.20 -7.56
C SER A 209 -10.35 14.10 -7.47
N ILE A 210 -10.03 12.90 -7.97
CA ILE A 210 -10.95 11.77 -7.92
C ILE A 210 -11.16 11.30 -6.47
N THR A 211 -10.09 11.16 -5.70
CA THR A 211 -10.15 10.76 -4.29
C THR A 211 -10.98 11.76 -3.47
N TYR A 212 -10.78 13.07 -3.71
CA TYR A 212 -11.56 14.12 -3.05
C TYR A 212 -13.05 13.97 -3.27
N VAL A 213 -13.47 13.76 -4.52
CA VAL A 213 -14.91 13.59 -4.83
C VAL A 213 -15.49 12.37 -4.14
N VAL A 214 -14.77 11.25 -4.16
CA VAL A 214 -15.25 10.00 -3.53
C VAL A 214 -15.46 10.19 -2.04
N ILE A 215 -14.50 10.81 -1.34
CA ILE A 215 -14.59 11.05 0.11
C ILE A 215 -15.68 12.10 0.44
N ALA A 216 -15.71 13.21 -0.30
CA ALA A 216 -16.65 14.29 -0.07
C ALA A 216 -18.11 13.86 -0.32
N TRP A 217 -18.34 13.00 -1.29
CA TRP A 217 -19.65 12.39 -1.55
C TRP A 217 -20.16 11.60 -0.33
N GLY A 218 -19.30 10.89 0.36
CA GLY A 218 -19.70 10.13 1.57
C GLY A 218 -20.17 11.03 2.71
N GLU A 219 -19.57 12.21 2.88
CA GLU A 219 -19.86 13.12 3.99
C GLU A 219 -21.05 14.04 3.71
N HIS A 220 -21.09 14.63 2.51
CA HIS A 220 -22.03 15.70 2.17
C HIS A 220 -23.14 15.24 1.21
N GLY A 221 -23.13 13.99 0.76
CA GLY A 221 -23.99 13.52 -0.32
C GLY A 221 -23.55 14.05 -1.68
N TRP A 222 -24.42 13.89 -2.70
CA TRP A 222 -24.10 14.34 -4.06
C TRP A 222 -24.27 15.87 -4.18
N ASP A 223 -23.24 16.54 -4.73
CA ASP A 223 -23.27 17.95 -5.08
C ASP A 223 -22.86 18.13 -6.56
N VAL A 224 -23.56 19.05 -7.24
CA VAL A 224 -23.25 19.41 -8.63
C VAL A 224 -21.82 19.93 -8.80
N ALA A 225 -21.25 20.57 -7.79
CA ALA A 225 -19.86 21.01 -7.77
C ALA A 225 -18.85 19.84 -7.99
N TYR A 226 -19.21 18.62 -7.60
CA TYR A 226 -18.35 17.44 -7.80
C TYR A 226 -18.21 17.06 -9.27
N ILE A 227 -19.15 17.44 -10.13
CA ILE A 227 -19.05 17.22 -11.58
C ILE A 227 -17.80 17.90 -12.13
N ALA A 228 -17.50 19.13 -11.69
CA ALA A 228 -16.31 19.86 -12.13
C ALA A 228 -15.02 19.13 -11.71
N TRP A 229 -14.96 18.59 -10.49
CA TRP A 229 -13.83 17.82 -10.00
C TRP A 229 -13.68 16.48 -10.73
N ILE A 230 -14.78 15.78 -11.03
CA ILE A 230 -14.77 14.54 -11.81
C ILE A 230 -14.25 14.80 -13.22
N ILE A 231 -14.79 15.83 -13.89
CA ILE A 231 -14.35 16.21 -15.23
C ILE A 231 -12.86 16.59 -15.23
N SER A 232 -12.43 17.39 -14.24
CA SER A 232 -11.03 17.74 -14.06
C SER A 232 -10.16 16.48 -13.87
N GLY A 233 -10.57 15.55 -12.99
CA GLY A 233 -9.86 14.29 -12.78
C GLY A 233 -9.75 13.45 -14.05
N ILE A 234 -10.84 13.34 -14.85
CA ILE A 234 -10.85 12.60 -16.11
C ILE A 234 -9.93 13.27 -17.14
N ILE A 235 -10.03 14.61 -17.29
CA ILE A 235 -9.19 15.37 -18.23
C ILE A 235 -7.71 15.21 -17.84
N LEU A 236 -7.37 15.37 -16.56
CA LEU A 236 -6.00 15.25 -16.10
C LEU A 236 -5.46 13.82 -16.24
N THR A 237 -6.31 12.80 -16.05
CA THR A 237 -5.94 11.40 -16.35
C THR A 237 -5.64 11.23 -17.83
N ALA A 238 -6.47 11.78 -18.70
CA ALA A 238 -6.23 11.73 -20.15
C ALA A 238 -4.95 12.50 -20.55
N CYS A 239 -4.72 13.68 -19.97
CA CYS A 239 -3.48 14.44 -20.12
C CYS A 239 -2.27 13.63 -19.66
N PHE A 240 -2.35 12.98 -18.49
CA PHE A 240 -1.30 12.11 -17.97
C PHE A 240 -0.92 11.03 -18.99
N PHE A 241 -1.88 10.24 -19.47
CA PHE A 241 -1.61 9.20 -20.46
C PHE A 241 -1.09 9.75 -21.80
N THR A 242 -1.52 10.95 -22.20
CA THR A 242 -1.01 11.62 -23.41
C THR A 242 0.47 12.01 -23.22
N ILE A 243 0.82 12.60 -22.06
CA ILE A 243 2.19 12.97 -21.72
C ILE A 243 3.07 11.72 -21.70
N GLU A 244 2.66 10.67 -20.98
CA GLU A 244 3.41 9.39 -20.88
C GLU A 244 3.59 8.71 -22.25
N SER A 245 2.65 8.89 -23.19
CA SER A 245 2.77 8.34 -24.54
C SER A 245 3.71 9.11 -25.46
N THR A 246 3.98 10.38 -25.16
CA THR A 246 4.77 11.29 -26.01
C THR A 246 6.15 11.63 -25.44
N THR A 247 6.34 11.44 -24.13
CA THR A 247 7.61 11.72 -23.43
C THR A 247 8.66 10.66 -23.81
N PRO A 248 9.91 11.08 -24.17
CA PRO A 248 10.97 10.13 -24.52
C PRO A 248 11.38 9.20 -23.37
N ASP A 249 11.39 9.73 -22.13
CA ASP A 249 11.70 8.99 -20.90
C ASP A 249 10.48 9.00 -19.98
N PRO A 250 9.39 8.25 -20.28
CA PRO A 250 8.19 8.26 -19.47
C PRO A 250 8.44 7.59 -18.11
N MET A 251 7.78 8.11 -17.05
CA MET A 251 7.83 7.43 -15.75
C MET A 251 7.00 6.15 -15.73
N LEU A 252 5.93 6.09 -16.54
CA LEU A 252 5.06 4.94 -16.74
C LEU A 252 5.17 4.43 -18.19
N PRO A 253 6.04 3.44 -18.48
CA PRO A 253 6.13 2.91 -19.84
C PRO A 253 4.86 2.18 -20.24
N LEU A 254 3.98 2.84 -21.01
CA LEU A 254 2.69 2.28 -21.44
C LEU A 254 2.84 1.03 -22.29
N ALA A 255 4.01 0.82 -22.89
CA ALA A 255 4.34 -0.38 -23.65
C ALA A 255 4.22 -1.66 -22.83
N LEU A 256 4.49 -1.61 -21.51
CA LEU A 256 4.34 -2.76 -20.59
C LEU A 256 2.90 -3.27 -20.54
N PHE A 257 1.92 -2.38 -20.66
CA PHE A 257 0.50 -2.74 -20.62
C PHE A 257 -0.03 -3.39 -21.90
N ARG A 258 0.78 -3.43 -22.99
CA ARG A 258 0.45 -4.20 -24.18
C ARG A 258 0.56 -5.70 -23.95
N GLU A 259 1.40 -6.10 -23.00
CA GLU A 259 1.49 -7.49 -22.55
C GLU A 259 0.30 -7.81 -21.65
N GLU A 260 -0.56 -8.75 -22.07
CA GLU A 260 -1.79 -9.10 -21.35
C GLU A 260 -1.47 -9.59 -19.94
N THR A 261 -0.42 -10.37 -19.76
CA THR A 261 0.01 -10.89 -18.45
C THR A 261 0.38 -9.76 -17.49
N PHE A 262 1.10 -8.74 -17.97
CA PHE A 262 1.45 -7.57 -17.18
C PHE A 262 0.21 -6.78 -16.75
N SER A 263 -0.68 -6.48 -17.71
CA SER A 263 -1.92 -5.74 -17.46
C SER A 263 -2.84 -6.44 -16.47
N VAL A 264 -3.00 -7.76 -16.60
CA VAL A 264 -3.79 -8.57 -15.65
C VAL A 264 -3.14 -8.55 -14.27
N ALA A 265 -1.82 -8.72 -14.17
CA ALA A 265 -1.11 -8.70 -12.90
C ALA A 265 -1.20 -7.34 -12.19
N ALA A 266 -1.08 -6.23 -12.93
CA ALA A 266 -1.25 -4.88 -12.39
C ALA A 266 -2.67 -4.64 -11.88
N PHE A 267 -3.67 -5.06 -12.66
CA PHE A 267 -5.08 -4.98 -12.26
C PHE A 267 -5.38 -5.82 -11.02
N VAL A 268 -4.86 -7.04 -10.95
CA VAL A 268 -4.99 -7.89 -9.75
C VAL A 268 -4.33 -7.22 -8.55
N GLY A 269 -3.12 -6.68 -8.71
CA GLY A 269 -2.43 -5.95 -7.64
C GLY A 269 -3.25 -4.77 -7.10
N PHE A 270 -3.86 -3.98 -8.00
CA PHE A 270 -4.81 -2.92 -7.64
C PHE A 270 -5.99 -3.47 -6.83
N CYS A 271 -6.67 -4.50 -7.33
CA CYS A 271 -7.85 -5.08 -6.69
C CYS A 271 -7.53 -5.66 -5.30
N LEU A 272 -6.39 -6.34 -5.15
CA LEU A 272 -5.95 -6.91 -3.88
C LEU A 272 -5.77 -5.82 -2.82
N ASN A 273 -5.08 -4.74 -3.16
CA ASN A 273 -4.84 -3.65 -2.22
C ASN A 273 -6.08 -2.80 -1.95
N PHE A 274 -6.91 -2.55 -2.98
CA PHE A 274 -8.20 -1.88 -2.84
C PHE A 274 -9.03 -2.53 -1.73
N SER A 275 -9.25 -3.82 -1.84
CA SER A 275 -10.12 -4.53 -0.90
C SER A 275 -9.47 -4.68 0.48
N PHE A 276 -8.17 -4.97 0.54
CA PHE A 276 -7.47 -5.20 1.81
C PHE A 276 -7.34 -3.94 2.66
N PHE A 277 -6.82 -2.84 2.10
CA PHE A 277 -6.60 -1.61 2.88
C PHE A 277 -7.93 -0.92 3.19
N GLY A 278 -8.89 -0.95 2.26
CA GLY A 278 -10.22 -0.46 2.54
C GLY A 278 -10.91 -1.26 3.66
N GLN A 279 -10.80 -2.60 3.65
CA GLN A 279 -11.29 -3.45 4.74
C GLN A 279 -10.59 -3.15 6.08
N LEU A 280 -9.27 -2.97 6.06
CA LEU A 280 -8.51 -2.67 7.28
C LEU A 280 -9.01 -1.38 7.94
N PHE A 281 -9.30 -0.36 7.13
CA PHE A 281 -9.89 0.89 7.58
C PHE A 281 -11.26 0.66 8.24
N ILE A 282 -12.19 0.02 7.54
CA ILE A 282 -13.56 -0.17 8.04
C ILE A 282 -13.64 -1.13 9.23
N LEU A 283 -12.78 -2.16 9.31
CA LEU A 283 -12.73 -3.06 10.47
C LEU A 283 -12.21 -2.36 11.71
N SER A 284 -11.25 -1.44 11.59
CA SER A 284 -10.79 -0.64 12.74
C SER A 284 -11.93 0.19 13.34
N LEU A 285 -12.76 0.83 12.49
CA LEU A 285 -13.94 1.56 12.92
C LEU A 285 -15.01 0.61 13.48
N TYR A 286 -15.23 -0.55 12.84
CA TYR A 286 -16.19 -1.54 13.30
C TYR A 286 -15.89 -2.03 14.73
N PHE A 287 -14.64 -2.42 15.00
CA PHE A 287 -14.27 -2.91 16.32
C PHE A 287 -14.30 -1.81 17.39
N GLN A 288 -13.83 -0.61 17.09
CA GLN A 288 -13.64 0.44 18.09
C GLN A 288 -14.88 1.34 18.23
N ASP A 289 -15.38 1.92 17.13
CA ASP A 289 -16.51 2.88 17.22
C ASP A 289 -17.87 2.18 17.29
N PHE A 290 -18.03 1.05 16.60
CA PHE A 290 -19.32 0.34 16.58
C PHE A 290 -19.45 -0.68 17.70
N LEU A 291 -18.45 -1.53 17.94
CA LEU A 291 -18.46 -2.52 19.03
C LEU A 291 -17.90 -1.99 20.36
N GLY A 292 -17.27 -0.82 20.37
CA GLY A 292 -16.68 -0.20 21.58
C GLY A 292 -15.46 -0.93 22.15
N TRP A 293 -14.72 -1.69 21.31
CA TRP A 293 -13.55 -2.41 21.77
C TRP A 293 -12.36 -1.47 21.98
N SER A 294 -11.47 -1.85 22.92
CA SER A 294 -10.22 -1.12 23.10
C SER A 294 -9.30 -1.24 21.88
N PRO A 295 -8.39 -0.28 21.66
CA PRO A 295 -7.41 -0.34 20.55
C PRO A 295 -6.57 -1.62 20.58
N TRP A 296 -6.16 -2.07 21.78
CA TRP A 296 -5.41 -3.31 21.96
C TRP A 296 -6.20 -4.53 21.47
N LEU A 297 -7.46 -4.66 21.89
CA LEU A 297 -8.31 -5.77 21.48
C LEU A 297 -8.61 -5.72 19.97
N SER A 298 -8.83 -4.52 19.44
CA SER A 298 -9.06 -4.31 18.00
C SER A 298 -7.82 -4.66 17.17
N GLY A 299 -6.63 -4.29 17.63
CA GLY A 299 -5.37 -4.68 17.00
C GLY A 299 -5.16 -6.20 16.98
N LEU A 300 -5.44 -6.85 18.10
CA LEU A 300 -5.41 -8.32 18.20
C LEU A 300 -6.48 -8.98 17.33
N ALA A 301 -7.64 -8.36 17.19
CA ALA A 301 -8.72 -8.87 16.34
C ALA A 301 -8.35 -8.91 14.85
N LEU A 302 -7.39 -8.12 14.41
CA LEU A 302 -6.86 -8.14 13.05
C LEU A 302 -5.70 -9.15 12.87
N ALA A 303 -5.18 -9.73 13.97
CA ALA A 303 -4.07 -10.68 13.91
C ALA A 303 -4.34 -11.95 13.07
N PRO A 304 -5.53 -12.58 13.09
CA PRO A 304 -5.81 -13.73 12.23
C PRO A 304 -5.61 -13.46 10.75
N GLN A 305 -6.08 -12.30 10.27
CA GLN A 305 -5.87 -11.85 8.89
C GLN A 305 -4.39 -11.69 8.57
N ALA A 306 -3.65 -11.07 9.47
CA ALA A 306 -2.23 -10.80 9.32
C ALA A 306 -1.38 -12.08 9.34
N THR A 307 -1.64 -12.97 10.29
CA THR A 307 -0.89 -14.23 10.46
C THR A 307 -1.14 -15.22 9.33
N SER A 308 -2.32 -15.17 8.70
CA SER A 308 -2.61 -16.00 7.52
C SER A 308 -1.61 -15.77 6.38
N ALA A 309 -1.08 -14.55 6.25
CA ALA A 309 -0.11 -14.20 5.22
C ALA A 309 1.22 -14.96 5.37
N ILE A 310 1.62 -15.34 6.58
CA ILE A 310 2.86 -16.09 6.86
C ILE A 310 2.81 -17.44 6.15
N ILE A 311 1.65 -18.07 6.10
CA ILE A 311 1.45 -19.38 5.47
C ILE A 311 1.04 -19.23 4.00
N ALA A 312 0.14 -18.30 3.71
CA ALA A 312 -0.45 -18.13 2.39
C ALA A 312 0.56 -17.66 1.35
N SER A 313 1.43 -16.71 1.69
CA SER A 313 2.39 -16.13 0.73
C SER A 313 3.40 -17.15 0.19
N PRO A 314 4.08 -17.96 1.02
CA PRO A 314 4.95 -19.03 0.52
C PRO A 314 4.20 -20.11 -0.27
N LEU A 315 2.97 -20.46 0.12
CA LEU A 315 2.14 -21.41 -0.60
C LEU A 315 1.72 -20.87 -1.97
N GLY A 316 1.31 -19.61 -2.05
CA GLY A 316 0.98 -18.93 -3.29
C GLY A 316 2.17 -18.86 -4.26
N GLY A 317 3.36 -18.51 -3.74
CA GLY A 317 4.60 -18.52 -4.52
C GLY A 317 4.96 -19.91 -5.08
N ARG A 318 4.84 -20.97 -4.27
CA ARG A 318 5.05 -22.37 -4.72
C ARG A 318 4.00 -22.80 -5.73
N CYS A 319 2.74 -22.41 -5.52
CA CYS A 319 1.65 -22.70 -6.46
C CYS A 319 1.93 -22.02 -7.81
N ALA A 320 2.33 -20.75 -7.80
CA ALA A 320 2.68 -20.00 -9.00
C ALA A 320 3.89 -20.61 -9.74
N ALA A 321 4.90 -21.07 -9.01
CA ALA A 321 6.07 -21.72 -9.59
C ALA A 321 5.72 -23.09 -10.25
N LYS A 322 4.77 -23.85 -9.68
CA LYS A 322 4.41 -25.18 -10.15
C LYS A 322 3.34 -25.17 -11.23
N TYR A 323 2.32 -24.33 -11.09
CA TYR A 323 1.12 -24.35 -11.95
C TYR A 323 0.96 -23.08 -12.79
N GLY A 324 1.89 -22.13 -12.66
CA GLY A 324 1.81 -20.82 -13.29
C GLY A 324 1.09 -19.75 -12.43
N PRO A 325 1.23 -18.49 -12.79
CA PRO A 325 0.72 -17.39 -11.97
C PRO A 325 -0.81 -17.28 -11.96
N TYR A 326 -1.47 -17.55 -13.08
CA TYR A 326 -2.92 -17.41 -13.19
C TYR A 326 -3.72 -18.32 -12.24
N PRO A 327 -3.46 -19.64 -12.14
CA PRO A 327 -4.14 -20.49 -11.17
C PRO A 327 -3.92 -20.04 -9.73
N ALA A 328 -2.70 -19.61 -9.38
CA ALA A 328 -2.40 -19.12 -8.04
C ALA A 328 -3.18 -17.83 -7.71
N MET A 329 -3.19 -16.85 -8.61
CA MET A 329 -4.00 -15.64 -8.44
C MET A 329 -5.49 -15.97 -8.31
N LEU A 330 -6.01 -16.86 -9.17
CA LEU A 330 -7.43 -17.25 -9.16
C LEU A 330 -7.85 -17.90 -7.84
N ILE A 331 -7.07 -18.86 -7.34
CA ILE A 331 -7.35 -19.51 -6.05
C ILE A 331 -7.40 -18.48 -4.92
N GLY A 332 -6.39 -17.61 -4.81
CA GLY A 332 -6.36 -16.59 -3.78
C GLY A 332 -7.56 -15.63 -3.86
N LEU A 333 -7.90 -15.16 -5.06
CA LEU A 333 -9.04 -14.28 -5.28
C LEU A 333 -10.38 -14.95 -4.94
N LEU A 334 -10.57 -16.22 -5.28
CA LEU A 334 -11.81 -16.94 -4.95
C LEU A 334 -11.97 -17.15 -3.44
N ILE A 335 -10.89 -17.51 -2.73
CA ILE A 335 -10.89 -17.62 -1.26
C ILE A 335 -11.23 -16.26 -0.63
N GLY A 336 -10.57 -15.20 -1.08
CA GLY A 336 -10.83 -13.85 -0.61
C GLY A 336 -12.25 -13.36 -0.91
N THR A 337 -12.77 -13.63 -2.11
CA THR A 337 -14.17 -13.34 -2.47
C THR A 337 -15.13 -14.03 -1.51
N GLY A 338 -14.92 -15.32 -1.21
CA GLY A 338 -15.72 -16.06 -0.25
C GLY A 338 -15.68 -15.43 1.15
N GLY A 339 -14.48 -15.07 1.63
CA GLY A 339 -14.30 -14.37 2.91
C GLY A 339 -15.07 -13.05 2.96
N PHE A 340 -14.91 -12.18 1.95
CA PHE A 340 -15.61 -10.90 1.88
C PHE A 340 -17.13 -11.07 1.79
N SER A 341 -17.62 -11.95 0.92
CA SER A 341 -19.06 -12.18 0.75
C SER A 341 -19.70 -12.72 2.03
N SER A 342 -18.97 -13.52 2.80
CA SER A 342 -19.48 -14.03 4.07
C SER A 342 -19.50 -12.99 5.19
N LEU A 343 -18.67 -11.93 5.11
CA LEU A 343 -18.70 -10.81 6.07
C LEU A 343 -20.03 -10.02 6.04
N ILE A 344 -20.86 -10.15 5.00
CA ILE A 344 -22.18 -9.53 4.96
C ILE A 344 -23.13 -10.08 6.04
N ALA A 345 -22.89 -11.30 6.53
CA ALA A 345 -23.69 -11.90 7.59
C ALA A 345 -23.25 -11.46 9.01
N VAL A 346 -22.24 -10.60 9.11
CA VAL A 346 -21.74 -10.12 10.40
C VAL A 346 -22.74 -9.11 10.99
N SER A 347 -23.13 -9.37 12.23
CA SER A 347 -24.00 -8.54 13.08
C SER A 347 -23.32 -8.24 14.42
N PRO A 348 -23.85 -7.34 15.25
CA PRO A 348 -23.30 -7.07 16.58
C PRO A 348 -23.21 -8.31 17.49
N GLU A 349 -24.11 -9.28 17.29
CA GLU A 349 -24.15 -10.52 18.06
C GLU A 349 -23.23 -11.62 17.49
N THR A 350 -22.59 -11.39 16.32
CA THR A 350 -21.74 -12.40 15.69
C THR A 350 -20.53 -12.70 16.57
N PRO A 351 -20.31 -13.97 16.97
CA PRO A 351 -19.14 -14.32 17.76
C PRO A 351 -17.84 -13.95 17.03
N TYR A 352 -16.88 -13.38 17.76
CA TYR A 352 -15.58 -12.98 17.19
C TYR A 352 -14.89 -14.11 16.41
N ALA A 353 -15.01 -15.36 16.87
CA ALA A 353 -14.40 -16.51 16.19
C ALA A 353 -14.86 -16.65 14.71
N VAL A 354 -16.12 -16.28 14.41
CA VAL A 354 -16.63 -16.25 13.04
C VAL A 354 -15.95 -15.13 12.26
N ILE A 355 -15.93 -13.92 12.81
CA ILE A 355 -15.28 -12.76 12.17
C ILE A 355 -13.79 -13.06 11.92
N ALA A 356 -13.09 -13.65 12.89
CA ALA A 356 -11.70 -14.05 12.77
C ALA A 356 -11.48 -15.06 11.63
N LEU A 357 -12.36 -16.06 11.48
CA LEU A 357 -12.28 -17.03 10.38
C LEU A 357 -12.50 -16.36 9.02
N LEU A 358 -13.48 -15.47 8.91
CA LEU A 358 -13.76 -14.77 7.66
C LEU A 358 -12.63 -13.82 7.27
N THR A 359 -12.10 -13.06 8.21
CA THR A 359 -10.95 -12.17 7.97
C THR A 359 -9.67 -12.95 7.66
N LEU A 360 -9.48 -14.12 8.29
CA LEU A 360 -8.40 -15.04 7.96
C LEU A 360 -8.49 -15.49 6.48
N CYS A 361 -9.69 -15.82 5.98
CA CYS A 361 -9.90 -16.16 4.57
C CYS A 361 -9.54 -14.99 3.64
N VAL A 362 -9.93 -13.76 3.99
CA VAL A 362 -9.57 -12.57 3.22
C VAL A 362 -8.05 -12.37 3.18
N GLY A 363 -7.39 -12.41 4.33
CA GLY A 363 -5.93 -12.26 4.43
C GLY A 363 -5.19 -13.36 3.69
N PHE A 364 -5.65 -14.61 3.83
CA PHE A 364 -5.11 -15.76 3.11
C PHE A 364 -5.22 -15.55 1.58
N GLY A 365 -6.40 -15.17 1.10
CA GLY A 365 -6.66 -14.97 -0.32
C GLY A 365 -5.75 -13.91 -0.93
N MET A 366 -5.63 -12.76 -0.26
CA MET A 366 -4.74 -11.69 -0.68
C MET A 366 -3.27 -12.15 -0.70
N ALA A 367 -2.79 -12.69 0.41
CA ALA A 367 -1.38 -13.06 0.56
C ALA A 367 -0.98 -14.23 -0.36
N PHE A 368 -1.92 -15.10 -0.71
CA PHE A 368 -1.70 -16.21 -1.66
C PHE A 368 -1.58 -15.68 -3.10
N ALA A 369 -2.41 -14.72 -3.51
CA ALA A 369 -2.42 -14.18 -4.87
C ALA A 369 -1.26 -13.19 -5.14
N MET A 370 -0.80 -12.45 -4.11
CA MET A 370 0.15 -11.35 -4.26
C MET A 370 1.51 -11.73 -4.87
N PRO A 371 2.21 -12.80 -4.42
CA PRO A 371 3.47 -13.22 -5.03
C PRO A 371 3.30 -13.63 -6.49
N ALA A 372 2.18 -14.26 -6.82
CA ALA A 372 1.86 -14.68 -8.19
C ALA A 372 1.66 -13.48 -9.11
N ALA A 373 0.92 -12.45 -8.67
CA ALA A 373 0.73 -11.22 -9.43
C ALA A 373 2.07 -10.48 -9.64
N THR A 374 2.88 -10.34 -8.58
CA THR A 374 4.18 -9.67 -8.69
C THR A 374 5.12 -10.41 -9.64
N SER A 375 5.23 -11.74 -9.51
CA SER A 375 6.09 -12.54 -10.39
C SER A 375 5.59 -12.55 -11.84
N ALA A 376 4.27 -12.57 -12.07
CA ALA A 376 3.69 -12.50 -13.41
C ALA A 376 4.08 -11.20 -14.12
N ALA A 377 3.96 -10.06 -13.45
CA ALA A 377 4.32 -8.77 -14.02
C ALA A 377 5.81 -8.65 -14.33
N VAL A 378 6.67 -9.08 -13.39
CA VAL A 378 8.13 -9.04 -13.57
C VAL A 378 8.56 -9.95 -14.72
N ASN A 379 8.02 -11.17 -14.80
CA ASN A 379 8.38 -12.13 -15.83
C ASN A 379 7.82 -11.77 -17.21
N ALA A 380 6.74 -11.02 -17.30
CA ALA A 380 6.18 -10.52 -18.55
C ALA A 380 6.92 -9.27 -19.09
N SER A 381 7.86 -8.74 -18.32
CA SER A 381 8.56 -7.52 -18.70
C SER A 381 9.92 -7.81 -19.34
N PRO A 382 10.36 -7.02 -20.34
CA PRO A 382 11.70 -7.13 -20.89
C PRO A 382 12.77 -6.98 -19.80
N PRO A 383 13.95 -7.66 -19.93
CA PRO A 383 14.98 -7.63 -18.90
C PRO A 383 15.45 -6.23 -18.50
N GLU A 384 15.48 -5.29 -19.43
CA GLU A 384 15.83 -3.87 -19.20
C GLU A 384 14.76 -3.10 -18.42
N HIS A 385 13.51 -3.59 -18.34
CA HIS A 385 12.38 -2.95 -17.68
C HIS A 385 11.91 -3.63 -16.39
N VAL A 386 12.58 -4.69 -15.93
CA VAL A 386 12.20 -5.44 -14.72
C VAL A 386 12.06 -4.55 -13.48
N GLY A 387 12.98 -3.60 -13.28
CA GLY A 387 12.92 -2.65 -12.16
C GLY A 387 11.73 -1.70 -12.26
N VAL A 388 11.46 -1.19 -13.46
CA VAL A 388 10.32 -0.31 -13.74
C VAL A 388 9.00 -1.08 -13.57
N ALA A 389 8.93 -2.32 -14.05
CA ALA A 389 7.77 -3.18 -13.88
C ALA A 389 7.40 -3.41 -12.41
N GLY A 390 8.40 -3.65 -11.56
CA GLY A 390 8.20 -3.74 -10.12
C GLY A 390 7.67 -2.42 -9.50
N GLY A 391 8.18 -1.29 -9.98
CA GLY A 391 7.68 0.04 -9.60
C GLY A 391 6.21 0.26 -10.00
N VAL A 392 5.87 -0.05 -11.24
CA VAL A 392 4.50 0.10 -11.77
C VAL A 392 3.50 -0.78 -11.03
N ILE A 393 3.85 -2.03 -10.73
CA ILE A 393 3.01 -2.93 -9.92
C ILE A 393 2.79 -2.35 -8.52
N ASN A 394 3.85 -1.83 -7.88
CA ASN A 394 3.70 -1.21 -6.57
C ASN A 394 2.84 0.06 -6.63
N THR A 395 3.00 0.88 -7.67
CA THR A 395 2.14 2.06 -7.88
C THR A 395 0.68 1.65 -8.07
N ALA A 396 0.39 0.67 -8.91
CA ALA A 396 -0.97 0.15 -9.10
C ALA A 396 -1.58 -0.34 -7.78
N ARG A 397 -0.81 -1.03 -6.95
CA ARG A 397 -1.22 -1.48 -5.62
C ARG A 397 -1.55 -0.31 -4.70
N GLN A 398 -0.68 0.72 -4.65
CA GLN A 398 -0.91 1.88 -3.78
C GLN A 398 -2.10 2.72 -4.25
N VAL A 399 -2.29 2.88 -5.56
CA VAL A 399 -3.51 3.50 -6.12
C VAL A 399 -4.75 2.70 -5.71
N GLY A 400 -4.67 1.36 -5.74
CA GLY A 400 -5.72 0.49 -5.20
C GLY A 400 -6.01 0.78 -3.72
N SER A 401 -4.99 0.95 -2.89
CA SER A 401 -5.15 1.28 -1.46
C SER A 401 -5.91 2.59 -1.26
N VAL A 402 -5.52 3.66 -1.99
CA VAL A 402 -6.19 4.97 -1.94
C VAL A 402 -7.67 4.83 -2.28
N PHE A 403 -7.99 4.25 -3.43
CA PHE A 403 -9.41 4.10 -3.82
C PHE A 403 -10.18 3.14 -2.91
N GLY A 404 -9.51 2.14 -2.32
CA GLY A 404 -10.10 1.23 -1.37
C GLY A 404 -10.55 1.94 -0.09
N VAL A 405 -9.65 2.71 0.53
CA VAL A 405 -9.96 3.48 1.75
C VAL A 405 -11.02 4.55 1.45
N ALA A 406 -10.84 5.31 0.35
CA ALA A 406 -11.78 6.35 -0.05
C ALA A 406 -13.19 5.79 -0.27
N LEU A 407 -13.35 4.77 -1.12
CA LEU A 407 -14.67 4.27 -1.49
C LEU A 407 -15.33 3.46 -0.37
N LEU A 408 -14.61 2.53 0.27
CA LEU A 408 -15.20 1.71 1.32
C LEU A 408 -15.53 2.53 2.57
N GLY A 409 -14.70 3.53 2.90
CA GLY A 409 -14.97 4.46 3.99
C GLY A 409 -16.17 5.38 3.71
N THR A 410 -16.39 5.78 2.45
CA THR A 410 -17.56 6.55 2.01
C THR A 410 -18.87 5.81 2.32
N PHE A 411 -18.92 4.49 2.13
CA PHE A 411 -20.12 3.72 2.48
C PHE A 411 -20.42 3.73 3.99
N ILE A 412 -19.40 3.78 4.84
CA ILE A 412 -19.56 3.93 6.30
C ILE A 412 -20.07 5.33 6.66
N ALA A 413 -19.57 6.37 5.98
CA ALA A 413 -19.91 7.76 6.27
C ALA A 413 -21.36 8.12 5.89
N SER A 414 -21.94 7.44 4.91
CA SER A 414 -23.21 7.84 4.24
C SER A 414 -24.49 7.34 4.89
N GLY A 415 -24.50 6.82 6.14
CA GLY A 415 -25.75 6.37 6.76
C GLY A 415 -25.57 5.47 7.99
N SER A 416 -26.42 4.43 8.13
CA SER A 416 -26.24 3.46 9.21
C SER A 416 -24.93 2.69 9.05
N PHE A 417 -24.13 2.68 10.12
CA PHE A 417 -22.82 2.02 10.12
C PHE A 417 -22.86 0.58 9.59
N LEU A 418 -23.81 -0.22 10.07
CA LEU A 418 -23.90 -1.64 9.69
C LEU A 418 -24.27 -1.83 8.21
N VAL A 419 -25.18 -1.00 7.68
CA VAL A 419 -25.53 -1.01 6.25
C VAL A 419 -24.32 -0.59 5.42
N GLY A 420 -23.61 0.45 5.83
CA GLY A 420 -22.38 0.89 5.19
C GLY A 420 -21.30 -0.19 5.21
N PHE A 421 -21.12 -0.86 6.34
CA PHE A 421 -20.18 -1.98 6.50
C PHE A 421 -20.51 -3.13 5.53
N HIS A 422 -21.78 -3.56 5.47
CA HIS A 422 -22.20 -4.63 4.54
C HIS A 422 -21.99 -4.22 3.07
N THR A 423 -22.32 -2.97 2.73
CA THR A 423 -22.10 -2.45 1.37
C THR A 423 -20.62 -2.42 1.02
N ALA A 424 -19.77 -1.98 1.96
CA ALA A 424 -18.33 -1.92 1.77
C ALA A 424 -17.70 -3.31 1.57
N VAL A 425 -18.08 -4.31 2.39
CA VAL A 425 -17.55 -5.68 2.23
C VAL A 425 -18.04 -6.35 0.95
N LEU A 426 -19.27 -6.06 0.51
CA LEU A 426 -19.79 -6.50 -0.79
C LEU A 426 -18.98 -5.89 -1.94
N ALA A 427 -18.73 -4.58 -1.88
CA ALA A 427 -17.94 -3.90 -2.89
C ALA A 427 -16.50 -4.47 -2.96
N ALA A 428 -15.87 -4.70 -1.81
CA ALA A 428 -14.55 -5.32 -1.73
C ALA A 428 -14.54 -6.74 -2.31
N GLY A 429 -15.54 -7.56 -1.97
CA GLY A 429 -15.72 -8.90 -2.53
C GLY A 429 -16.00 -8.88 -4.02
N GLY A 430 -16.81 -7.92 -4.49
CA GLY A 430 -17.10 -7.69 -5.90
C GLY A 430 -15.84 -7.36 -6.72
N VAL A 431 -14.94 -6.55 -6.17
CA VAL A 431 -13.65 -6.22 -6.81
C VAL A 431 -12.75 -7.47 -6.91
N PHE A 432 -12.71 -8.33 -5.89
CA PHE A 432 -12.00 -9.60 -5.96
C PHE A 432 -12.63 -10.55 -7.00
N ALA A 433 -13.96 -10.65 -7.04
CA ALA A 433 -14.68 -11.45 -8.02
C ALA A 433 -14.44 -10.95 -9.47
N LEU A 434 -14.40 -9.62 -9.67
CA LEU A 434 -14.07 -9.01 -10.94
C LEU A 434 -12.63 -9.38 -11.38
N ALA A 435 -11.67 -9.31 -10.47
CA ALA A 435 -10.30 -9.74 -10.75
C ALA A 435 -10.23 -11.25 -11.08
N ALA A 436 -10.95 -12.09 -10.36
CA ALA A 436 -11.04 -13.53 -10.62
C ALA A 436 -11.65 -13.83 -12.00
N SER A 437 -12.73 -13.13 -12.37
CA SER A 437 -13.38 -13.28 -13.66
C SER A 437 -12.46 -12.86 -14.82
N ARG A 438 -11.66 -11.79 -14.64
CA ARG A 438 -10.67 -11.33 -15.62
C ARG A 438 -9.60 -12.39 -15.86
N ILE A 439 -9.09 -13.03 -14.79
CA ILE A 439 -8.10 -14.11 -14.88
C ILE A 439 -8.72 -15.32 -15.60
N LEU A 440 -9.93 -15.71 -15.22
CA LEU A 440 -10.61 -16.85 -15.85
C LEU A 440 -10.80 -16.62 -17.36
N GLY A 441 -11.19 -15.39 -17.74
CA GLY A 441 -11.33 -15.00 -19.14
C GLY A 441 -10.01 -15.14 -19.92
N THR A 442 -8.88 -14.72 -19.34
CA THR A 442 -7.54 -14.88 -19.96
C THR A 442 -7.17 -16.36 -20.08
N MET A 443 -7.38 -17.18 -19.04
CA MET A 443 -7.10 -18.62 -19.07
C MET A 443 -7.92 -19.37 -20.11
N LEU A 444 -9.17 -18.97 -20.35
CA LEU A 444 -10.03 -19.58 -21.36
C LEU A 444 -9.60 -19.21 -22.79
N ARG A 445 -9.10 -17.98 -22.99
CA ARG A 445 -8.57 -17.52 -24.31
C ARG A 445 -7.26 -18.21 -24.65
N SER A 446 -6.37 -18.44 -23.68
CA SER A 446 -5.07 -19.10 -23.91
C SER A 446 -5.18 -20.60 -24.23
N ARG A 447 -6.36 -21.20 -24.01
CA ARG A 447 -6.64 -22.62 -24.35
C ARG A 447 -7.23 -22.80 -25.76
N ARG A 448 -7.63 -21.71 -26.39
CA ARG A 448 -8.10 -21.67 -27.79
C ARG A 448 -6.98 -21.27 -28.73
#